data_1e454a16346b9f87a0238ac8dc221b94
#
_entry.id   1e454a16346b9f87a0238ac8dc221b94
#
_cell.length_a   1.000
_cell.length_b   1.000
_cell.length_c   1.000
_cell.angle_alpha   90.00
_cell.angle_beta   90.00
_cell.angle_gamma   90.00
#
_symmetry.space_group_name_H-M   'P 1'
#
loop_
_entity.id
_entity.type
_entity.pdbx_description
1 polymer ?
#
loop_
_entity_poly.entity_id
_entity_poly.type
_entity_poly.pdbx_seq_one_letter_code
_entity_poly.pdbx_strand_id
1 'polypeptide(L)'
;MRTLGVIPARLASTRLPRKVLRQVAGRPLLAWVVDAARACPQLDQVLVAADSEEVVALCHQLGFPVQLTSPDLPSGTDRVHAIAQFVDAEIYVNIQGDEPLLRPEHIAALLRPFARPLPDPAAAIATLRVPCTPENIANPNAVKVVTAADGRALYFSRATIPYHRDAIGDCHPERSAQPGSPASLLAGVETRGVEGPASGLEPPTLYWKHIGLYAYRKAALNSFPTLPASQLERTERLEQLRFLENGFTIYVEPTDFDTIGVDTEADLRLVESILLHR
;
A
#
# COMPACT_ATOMS: atom_id res chain seq x y z
N MET A 1 15.39 -5.88 18.26
CA MET A 1 14.62 -6.54 17.17
C MET A 1 15.22 -6.05 15.86
N ARG A 2 15.88 -6.92 15.10
CA ARG A 2 16.56 -6.54 13.85
C ARG A 2 15.54 -6.40 12.71
N THR A 3 15.50 -5.22 12.08
CA THR A 3 14.55 -4.86 11.04
C THR A 3 15.28 -4.51 9.74
N LEU A 4 14.97 -5.24 8.67
CA LEU A 4 15.54 -5.02 7.34
C LEU A 4 14.50 -4.39 6.40
N GLY A 5 14.77 -3.18 5.89
CA GLY A 5 14.05 -2.60 4.77
C GLY A 5 14.55 -3.21 3.45
N VAL A 6 13.65 -3.80 2.68
CA VAL A 6 13.94 -4.33 1.34
C VAL A 6 13.15 -3.55 0.32
N ILE A 7 13.82 -3.05 -0.71
CA ILE A 7 13.23 -2.27 -1.80
C ILE A 7 13.32 -3.10 -3.09
N PRO A 8 12.24 -3.82 -3.48
CA PRO A 8 12.19 -4.48 -4.78
C PRO A 8 12.29 -3.44 -5.91
N ALA A 9 13.28 -3.58 -6.78
CA ALA A 9 13.50 -2.71 -7.91
C ALA A 9 13.52 -3.52 -9.21
N ARG A 10 12.45 -3.37 -10.02
CA ARG A 10 12.27 -4.10 -11.28
C ARG A 10 12.29 -3.15 -12.46
N LEU A 11 13.03 -3.51 -13.54
CA LEU A 11 12.99 -2.78 -14.81
C LEU A 11 11.71 -3.04 -15.59
N ALA A 12 11.18 -4.26 -15.51
CA ALA A 12 9.96 -4.65 -16.21
C ALA A 12 8.75 -3.93 -15.59
N SER A 13 8.31 -2.88 -16.25
CA SER A 13 7.06 -2.17 -15.97
C SER A 13 6.35 -1.91 -17.29
N THR A 14 5.12 -2.39 -17.41
CA THR A 14 4.34 -2.32 -18.66
C THR A 14 3.79 -0.91 -18.93
N ARG A 15 3.38 -0.18 -17.88
CA ARG A 15 2.78 1.16 -17.98
C ARG A 15 3.82 2.27 -18.07
N LEU A 16 4.92 2.14 -17.36
CA LEU A 16 6.02 3.10 -17.35
C LEU A 16 7.36 2.32 -17.42
N PRO A 17 7.88 2.04 -18.63
CA PRO A 17 9.13 1.27 -18.80
C PRO A 17 10.29 1.87 -18.01
N ARG A 18 11.09 0.99 -17.38
CA ARG A 18 12.29 1.36 -16.60
C ARG A 18 11.96 2.34 -15.46
N LYS A 19 10.77 2.24 -14.88
CA LYS A 19 10.18 3.15 -13.90
C LYS A 19 11.15 3.59 -12.80
N VAL A 20 11.84 2.64 -12.16
CA VAL A 20 12.75 2.90 -11.03
C VAL A 20 13.97 3.75 -11.40
N LEU A 21 14.34 3.80 -12.69
CA LEU A 21 15.44 4.59 -13.22
C LEU A 21 15.01 5.97 -13.75
N ARG A 22 13.70 6.23 -13.85
CA ARG A 22 13.18 7.50 -14.35
C ARG A 22 13.61 8.66 -13.45
N GLN A 23 13.97 9.77 -14.06
CA GLN A 23 14.35 10.99 -13.34
C GLN A 23 13.11 11.71 -12.82
N VAL A 24 13.15 12.08 -11.55
CA VAL A 24 12.14 12.87 -10.84
C VAL A 24 12.89 13.93 -10.04
N ALA A 25 12.59 15.20 -10.26
CA ALA A 25 13.30 16.31 -9.63
C ALA A 25 14.85 16.17 -9.70
N GLY A 26 15.35 15.79 -10.90
CA GLY A 26 16.78 15.66 -11.17
C GLY A 26 17.48 14.42 -10.60
N ARG A 27 16.75 13.46 -10.03
CA ARG A 27 17.29 12.22 -9.42
C ARG A 27 16.49 11.00 -9.85
N PRO A 28 17.11 9.79 -9.95
CA PRO A 28 16.36 8.56 -10.20
C PRO A 28 15.26 8.34 -9.14
N LEU A 29 14.09 7.87 -9.58
CA LEU A 29 12.96 7.56 -8.70
C LEU A 29 13.37 6.67 -7.51
N LEU A 30 14.14 5.61 -7.79
CA LEU A 30 14.69 4.71 -6.77
C LEU A 30 15.49 5.44 -5.69
N ALA A 31 16.24 6.47 -6.06
CA ALA A 31 17.07 7.21 -5.10
C ALA A 31 16.24 7.91 -4.01
N TRP A 32 15.10 8.47 -4.39
CA TRP A 32 14.17 9.07 -3.43
C TRP A 32 13.65 8.06 -2.42
N VAL A 33 13.29 6.86 -2.90
CA VAL A 33 12.78 5.78 -2.03
C VAL A 33 13.85 5.27 -1.08
N VAL A 34 15.08 5.03 -1.60
CA VAL A 34 16.20 4.54 -0.77
C VAL A 34 16.56 5.54 0.31
N ASP A 35 16.68 6.84 -0.03
CA ASP A 35 17.04 7.87 0.94
C ASP A 35 15.95 8.04 2.00
N ALA A 36 14.68 8.02 1.59
CA ALA A 36 13.56 8.07 2.54
C ALA A 36 13.57 6.85 3.49
N ALA A 37 13.84 5.66 2.97
CA ALA A 37 13.96 4.44 3.78
C ALA A 37 15.15 4.51 4.74
N ARG A 38 16.31 4.96 4.28
CA ARG A 38 17.53 5.12 5.11
C ARG A 38 17.38 6.17 6.20
N ALA A 39 16.50 7.15 6.00
CA ALA A 39 16.18 8.15 7.02
C ALA A 39 15.30 7.60 8.15
N CYS A 40 14.74 6.37 8.02
CA CYS A 40 13.88 5.77 9.02
C CYS A 40 14.72 5.11 10.14
N PRO A 41 14.71 5.64 11.37
CA PRO A 41 15.55 5.13 12.45
C PRO A 41 15.15 3.72 12.95
N GLN A 42 13.97 3.25 12.55
CA GLN A 42 13.47 1.91 12.90
C GLN A 42 13.99 0.81 11.97
N LEU A 43 14.67 1.16 10.86
CA LEU A 43 15.30 0.20 9.96
C LEU A 43 16.81 0.12 10.30
N ASP A 44 17.25 -1.06 10.74
CA ASP A 44 18.68 -1.28 11.04
C ASP A 44 19.50 -1.32 9.76
N GLN A 45 18.90 -1.75 8.67
CA GLN A 45 19.51 -1.82 7.35
C GLN A 45 18.48 -1.62 6.24
N VAL A 46 18.90 -1.05 5.13
CA VAL A 46 18.10 -0.93 3.90
C VAL A 46 18.87 -1.57 2.75
N LEU A 47 18.21 -2.42 1.96
CA LEU A 47 18.79 -3.16 0.86
C LEU A 47 17.89 -3.08 -0.38
N VAL A 48 18.45 -2.73 -1.52
CA VAL A 48 17.74 -2.80 -2.81
C VAL A 48 17.83 -4.24 -3.34
N ALA A 49 16.68 -4.82 -3.70
CA ALA A 49 16.60 -6.12 -4.34
C ALA A 49 16.38 -5.91 -5.85
N ALA A 50 17.46 -5.91 -6.62
CA ALA A 50 17.48 -5.62 -8.05
C ALA A 50 17.16 -6.86 -8.90
N ASP A 51 16.52 -6.67 -10.06
CA ASP A 51 16.30 -7.74 -11.05
C ASP A 51 17.27 -7.66 -12.25
N SER A 52 18.15 -6.67 -12.27
CA SER A 52 19.01 -6.42 -13.43
C SER A 52 20.34 -5.78 -13.02
N GLU A 53 21.38 -6.03 -13.81
CA GLU A 53 22.69 -5.41 -13.67
C GLU A 53 22.64 -3.87 -13.82
N GLU A 54 21.68 -3.36 -14.57
CA GLU A 54 21.51 -1.91 -14.75
C GLU A 54 21.08 -1.24 -13.44
N VAL A 55 20.15 -1.83 -12.68
CA VAL A 55 19.76 -1.34 -11.36
C VAL A 55 20.91 -1.49 -10.37
N VAL A 56 21.65 -2.59 -10.44
CA VAL A 56 22.87 -2.81 -9.61
C VAL A 56 23.90 -1.71 -9.87
N ALA A 57 24.19 -1.41 -11.14
CA ALA A 57 25.14 -0.37 -11.50
C ALA A 57 24.72 1.02 -10.98
N LEU A 58 23.42 1.36 -11.09
CA LEU A 58 22.89 2.60 -10.52
C LEU A 58 23.08 2.63 -9.00
N CYS A 59 22.75 1.55 -8.31
CA CYS A 59 22.92 1.48 -6.85
C CYS A 59 24.38 1.65 -6.43
N HIS A 60 25.33 1.04 -7.14
CA HIS A 60 26.75 1.20 -6.88
C HIS A 60 27.21 2.65 -7.10
N GLN A 61 26.74 3.32 -8.17
CA GLN A 61 27.05 4.73 -8.43
C GLN A 61 26.55 5.65 -7.31
N LEU A 62 25.40 5.30 -6.69
CA LEU A 62 24.77 6.09 -5.63
C LEU A 62 25.20 5.66 -4.21
N GLY A 63 26.03 4.62 -4.07
CA GLY A 63 26.44 4.08 -2.78
C GLY A 63 25.32 3.39 -2.00
N PHE A 64 24.36 2.80 -2.71
CA PHE A 64 23.26 2.06 -2.10
C PHE A 64 23.57 0.57 -1.98
N PRO A 65 23.32 -0.06 -0.81
CA PRO A 65 23.40 -1.50 -0.68
C PRO A 65 22.41 -2.18 -1.63
N VAL A 66 22.91 -3.14 -2.40
CA VAL A 66 22.11 -3.82 -3.42
C VAL A 66 22.47 -5.30 -3.49
N GLN A 67 21.46 -6.12 -3.74
CA GLN A 67 21.60 -7.55 -4.04
C GLN A 67 20.87 -7.87 -5.34
N LEU A 68 21.57 -8.48 -6.28
CA LEU A 68 20.93 -9.03 -7.47
C LEU A 68 20.08 -10.25 -7.09
N THR A 69 18.87 -10.31 -7.60
CA THR A 69 17.90 -11.40 -7.43
C THR A 69 17.41 -11.89 -8.78
N SER A 70 16.85 -13.09 -8.87
CA SER A 70 16.35 -13.61 -10.16
C SER A 70 15.32 -12.66 -10.79
N PRO A 71 15.43 -12.36 -12.09
CA PRO A 71 14.42 -11.60 -12.82
C PRO A 71 13.07 -12.32 -12.88
N ASP A 72 13.05 -13.66 -12.77
CA ASP A 72 11.85 -14.49 -12.90
C ASP A 72 10.98 -14.50 -11.64
N LEU A 73 11.39 -13.84 -10.56
CA LEU A 73 10.56 -13.74 -9.35
C LEU A 73 9.25 -13.00 -9.64
N PRO A 74 8.08 -13.63 -9.38
CA PRO A 74 6.81 -13.13 -9.89
C PRO A 74 6.34 -11.84 -9.19
N SER A 75 6.73 -11.65 -7.92
CA SER A 75 6.20 -10.56 -7.11
C SER A 75 7.26 -9.81 -6.31
N GLY A 76 6.86 -8.68 -5.69
CA GLY A 76 7.67 -7.95 -4.73
C GLY A 76 7.91 -8.79 -3.47
N THR A 77 6.91 -9.49 -2.99
CA THR A 77 7.00 -10.36 -1.80
C THR A 77 7.97 -11.52 -2.03
N ASP A 78 7.94 -12.18 -3.21
CA ASP A 78 8.92 -13.23 -3.56
C ASP A 78 10.35 -12.68 -3.55
N ARG A 79 10.53 -11.43 -3.98
CA ARG A 79 11.85 -10.78 -3.98
C ARG A 79 12.35 -10.46 -2.59
N VAL A 80 11.46 -9.99 -1.70
CA VAL A 80 11.79 -9.82 -0.27
C VAL A 80 12.14 -11.16 0.37
N HIS A 81 11.38 -12.22 0.05
CA HIS A 81 11.69 -13.57 0.51
C HIS A 81 13.07 -14.06 0.03
N ALA A 82 13.41 -13.80 -1.24
CA ALA A 82 14.74 -14.15 -1.76
C ALA A 82 15.86 -13.48 -0.97
N ILE A 83 15.71 -12.20 -0.60
CA ILE A 83 16.67 -11.50 0.28
C ILE A 83 16.75 -12.15 1.67
N ALA A 84 15.63 -12.60 2.23
CA ALA A 84 15.59 -13.24 3.54
C ALA A 84 16.37 -14.56 3.62
N GLN A 85 16.77 -15.16 2.48
CA GLN A 85 17.64 -16.32 2.43
C GLN A 85 19.13 -15.96 2.63
N PHE A 86 19.51 -14.69 2.41
CA PHE A 86 20.90 -14.22 2.50
C PHE A 86 21.14 -13.30 3.69
N VAL A 87 20.13 -12.51 4.09
CA VAL A 87 20.25 -11.53 5.18
C VAL A 87 19.26 -11.88 6.27
N ASP A 88 19.77 -12.24 7.45
CA ASP A 88 18.92 -12.57 8.58
C ASP A 88 18.39 -11.33 9.30
N ALA A 89 17.08 -11.28 9.51
CA ALA A 89 16.38 -10.26 10.29
C ALA A 89 15.15 -10.89 10.97
N GLU A 90 14.65 -10.24 12.00
CA GLU A 90 13.39 -10.65 12.65
C GLU A 90 12.18 -10.15 11.92
N ILE A 91 12.29 -8.94 11.33
CA ILE A 91 11.24 -8.29 10.52
C ILE A 91 11.84 -7.84 9.19
N TYR A 92 11.10 -8.12 8.13
CA TYR A 92 11.38 -7.66 6.78
C TYR A 92 10.29 -6.67 6.34
N VAL A 93 10.70 -5.47 5.97
CA VAL A 93 9.81 -4.42 5.48
C VAL A 93 9.91 -4.36 3.96
N ASN A 94 8.81 -4.64 3.27
CA ASN A 94 8.69 -4.52 1.82
C ASN A 94 8.32 -3.08 1.48
N ILE A 95 9.27 -2.34 0.94
CA ILE A 95 9.13 -0.93 0.56
C ILE A 95 9.06 -0.86 -0.97
N GLN A 96 7.95 -0.37 -1.52
CA GLN A 96 7.78 -0.31 -2.97
C GLN A 96 8.79 0.66 -3.59
N GLY A 97 9.56 0.19 -4.58
CA GLY A 97 10.59 1.00 -5.27
C GLY A 97 10.05 2.16 -6.12
N ASP A 98 8.74 2.32 -6.16
CA ASP A 98 8.01 3.34 -6.91
C ASP A 98 7.18 4.29 -6.03
N GLU A 99 7.39 4.27 -4.70
CA GLU A 99 6.71 5.15 -3.74
C GLU A 99 7.68 6.20 -3.14
N PRO A 100 8.09 7.23 -3.88
CA PRO A 100 9.10 8.20 -3.43
C PRO A 100 8.63 9.16 -2.34
N LEU A 101 7.33 9.15 -2.03
CA LEU A 101 6.75 9.95 -0.95
C LEU A 101 6.75 9.23 0.40
N LEU A 102 7.43 8.08 0.51
CA LEU A 102 7.68 7.39 1.77
C LEU A 102 8.19 8.37 2.85
N ARG A 103 7.74 8.15 4.09
CA ARG A 103 8.16 8.91 5.28
C ARG A 103 8.55 7.96 6.42
N PRO A 104 9.43 8.40 7.34
CA PRO A 104 9.74 7.63 8.54
C PRO A 104 8.50 7.25 9.38
N GLU A 105 7.48 8.12 9.40
CA GLU A 105 6.22 7.90 10.13
C GLU A 105 5.44 6.69 9.59
N HIS A 106 5.51 6.40 8.28
CA HIS A 106 4.93 5.18 7.72
C HIS A 106 5.58 3.94 8.32
N ILE A 107 6.91 3.90 8.36
CA ILE A 107 7.64 2.75 8.91
C ILE A 107 7.38 2.63 10.42
N ALA A 108 7.36 3.75 11.15
CA ALA A 108 7.04 3.75 12.57
C ALA A 108 5.63 3.19 12.85
N ALA A 109 4.62 3.60 12.07
CA ALA A 109 3.26 3.08 12.16
C ALA A 109 3.20 1.59 11.81
N LEU A 110 3.85 1.19 10.71
CA LEU A 110 3.88 -0.18 10.21
C LEU A 110 4.46 -1.18 11.23
N LEU A 111 5.40 -0.74 12.06
CA LEU A 111 6.07 -1.60 13.04
C LEU A 111 5.35 -1.66 14.41
N ARG A 112 4.33 -0.84 14.66
CA ARG A 112 3.58 -0.84 15.93
C ARG A 112 3.04 -2.21 16.35
N PRO A 113 2.46 -3.05 15.46
CA PRO A 113 1.94 -4.35 15.86
C PRO A 113 3.01 -5.26 16.46
N PHE A 114 4.25 -5.18 15.98
CA PHE A 114 5.33 -6.05 16.45
C PHE A 114 5.88 -5.67 17.83
N ALA A 115 5.52 -4.50 18.35
CA ALA A 115 5.89 -4.03 19.69
C ALA A 115 4.87 -4.40 20.76
N ARG A 116 3.73 -5.02 20.40
CA ARG A 116 2.67 -5.41 21.34
C ARG A 116 2.49 -6.93 21.36
N PRO A 117 1.92 -7.53 22.45
CA PRO A 117 1.55 -8.94 22.45
C PRO A 117 0.56 -9.25 21.33
N LEU A 118 0.84 -10.27 20.54
CA LEU A 118 -0.01 -10.76 19.45
C LEU A 118 -0.40 -12.20 19.73
N PRO A 119 -1.61 -12.67 19.30
CA PRO A 119 -2.03 -14.05 19.44
C PRO A 119 -1.09 -15.05 18.76
N ASP A 120 -0.60 -14.71 17.58
CA ASP A 120 0.45 -15.44 16.85
C ASP A 120 1.55 -14.48 16.40
N PRO A 121 2.55 -14.23 17.26
CA PRO A 121 3.62 -13.29 16.92
C PRO A 121 4.50 -13.76 15.76
N ALA A 122 4.64 -15.08 15.54
CA ALA A 122 5.52 -15.63 14.52
C ALA A 122 4.97 -15.44 13.10
N ALA A 123 3.64 -15.51 12.95
CA ALA A 123 2.93 -15.34 11.69
C ALA A 123 2.45 -13.91 11.45
N ALA A 124 2.90 -12.93 12.25
CA ALA A 124 2.41 -11.56 12.16
C ALA A 124 2.87 -10.87 10.86
N ILE A 125 1.90 -10.23 10.22
CA ILE A 125 2.05 -9.37 9.05
C ILE A 125 1.41 -8.03 9.38
N ALA A 126 2.03 -6.93 8.95
CA ALA A 126 1.47 -5.61 9.11
C ALA A 126 1.43 -4.86 7.78
N THR A 127 0.44 -3.97 7.65
CA THR A 127 0.31 -3.00 6.56
C THR A 127 -0.34 -1.72 7.07
N LEU A 128 -0.57 -0.75 6.19
CA LEU A 128 -1.08 0.57 6.55
C LEU A 128 -2.40 0.88 5.87
N ARG A 129 -3.12 1.83 6.46
CA ARG A 129 -4.30 2.47 5.86
C ARG A 129 -4.30 3.97 6.12
N VAL A 130 -4.92 4.71 5.21
CA VAL A 130 -5.16 6.16 5.32
C VAL A 130 -6.63 6.44 4.98
N PRO A 131 -7.27 7.48 5.51
CA PRO A 131 -8.60 7.88 5.08
C PRO A 131 -8.70 8.01 3.56
N CYS A 132 -9.73 7.45 2.93
CA CYS A 132 -9.97 7.67 1.50
C CYS A 132 -10.34 9.11 1.23
N THR A 133 -9.75 9.71 0.20
CA THR A 133 -10.32 10.92 -0.40
C THR A 133 -11.58 10.55 -1.20
N PRO A 134 -12.53 11.47 -1.42
CA PRO A 134 -13.73 11.20 -2.20
C PRO A 134 -13.45 10.54 -3.55
N GLU A 135 -12.40 10.98 -4.25
CA GLU A 135 -11.99 10.46 -5.56
C GLU A 135 -11.50 9.00 -5.48
N ASN A 136 -10.92 8.61 -4.36
CA ASN A 136 -10.37 7.27 -4.16
C ASN A 136 -11.42 6.22 -3.74
N ILE A 137 -12.60 6.64 -3.30
CA ILE A 137 -13.65 5.72 -2.86
C ILE A 137 -14.08 4.78 -4.00
N ALA A 138 -14.39 5.33 -5.17
CA ALA A 138 -14.81 4.58 -6.35
C ALA A 138 -13.66 4.16 -7.28
N ASN A 139 -12.43 4.64 -7.04
CA ASN A 139 -11.27 4.35 -7.89
C ASN A 139 -10.75 2.92 -7.65
N PRO A 140 -10.78 2.01 -8.64
CA PRO A 140 -10.30 0.64 -8.48
C PRO A 140 -8.77 0.53 -8.32
N ASN A 141 -8.02 1.58 -8.64
CA ASN A 141 -6.58 1.63 -8.42
C ASN A 141 -6.23 1.95 -6.96
N ALA A 142 -7.10 2.63 -6.24
CA ALA A 142 -7.02 2.81 -4.80
C ALA A 142 -7.66 1.61 -4.10
N VAL A 143 -6.87 0.68 -3.61
CA VAL A 143 -7.37 -0.50 -2.88
C VAL A 143 -8.00 -0.08 -1.57
N LYS A 144 -9.21 -0.55 -1.29
CA LYS A 144 -9.89 -0.32 0.00
C LYS A 144 -9.62 -1.47 0.95
N VAL A 145 -9.63 -1.18 2.24
CA VAL A 145 -9.49 -2.18 3.31
C VAL A 145 -10.54 -1.97 4.38
N VAL A 146 -11.13 -3.07 4.84
CA VAL A 146 -12.00 -3.11 6.02
C VAL A 146 -11.31 -3.92 7.11
N THR A 147 -11.47 -3.46 8.36
CA THR A 147 -10.79 -4.05 9.51
C THR A 147 -11.77 -4.39 10.62
N ALA A 148 -11.41 -5.39 11.41
CA ALA A 148 -12.03 -5.63 12.71
C ALA A 148 -11.67 -4.51 13.71
N ALA A 149 -12.37 -4.49 14.86
CA ALA A 149 -12.13 -3.48 15.89
C ALA A 149 -10.73 -3.52 16.50
N ASP A 150 -10.05 -4.66 16.44
CA ASP A 150 -8.68 -4.86 16.91
C ASP A 150 -7.60 -4.53 15.86
N GLY A 151 -8.00 -4.02 14.70
CA GLY A 151 -7.12 -3.61 13.61
C GLY A 151 -6.73 -4.74 12.65
N ARG A 152 -7.24 -5.96 12.82
CA ARG A 152 -7.00 -7.03 11.84
C ARG A 152 -7.77 -6.78 10.56
N ALA A 153 -7.13 -7.01 9.41
CA ALA A 153 -7.79 -6.96 8.12
C ALA A 153 -8.90 -8.01 8.04
N LEU A 154 -10.07 -7.59 7.58
CA LEU A 154 -11.16 -8.49 7.20
C LEU A 154 -11.13 -8.78 5.71
N TYR A 155 -10.89 -7.74 4.90
CA TYR A 155 -10.77 -7.91 3.45
C TYR A 155 -10.12 -6.69 2.80
N PHE A 156 -9.48 -6.91 1.63
CA PHE A 156 -8.97 -5.89 0.73
C PHE A 156 -9.67 -6.01 -0.61
N SER A 157 -10.11 -4.90 -1.20
CA SER A 157 -10.77 -4.92 -2.51
C SER A 157 -10.51 -3.67 -3.33
N ARG A 158 -10.52 -3.85 -4.65
CA ARG A 158 -10.58 -2.73 -5.61
C ARG A 158 -11.97 -2.12 -5.68
N ALA A 159 -13.01 -2.89 -5.33
CA ALA A 159 -14.37 -2.37 -5.20
C ALA A 159 -14.48 -1.40 -4.02
N THR A 160 -15.56 -0.60 -4.01
CA THR A 160 -15.92 0.24 -2.87
C THR A 160 -16.42 -0.65 -1.73
N ILE A 161 -15.67 -0.73 -0.65
CA ILE A 161 -16.03 -1.43 0.60
C ILE A 161 -15.73 -0.53 1.81
N PRO A 162 -16.61 -0.55 2.88
CA PRO A 162 -17.88 -1.28 2.97
C PRO A 162 -18.95 -0.68 2.06
N TYR A 163 -20.03 -1.45 1.77
CA TYR A 163 -21.20 -0.89 1.12
C TYR A 163 -22.02 -0.06 2.12
N HIS A 164 -22.22 1.21 1.83
CA HIS A 164 -23.04 2.08 2.66
C HIS A 164 -24.50 1.98 2.20
N ARG A 165 -25.29 1.14 2.90
CA ARG A 165 -26.67 0.82 2.51
C ARG A 165 -27.57 2.03 2.42
N ASP A 166 -27.41 3.00 3.32
CA ASP A 166 -28.30 4.14 3.47
C ASP A 166 -27.82 5.41 2.75
N ALA A 167 -26.68 5.37 2.06
CA ALA A 167 -26.24 6.45 1.20
C ALA A 167 -27.16 6.51 -0.05
N ILE A 168 -28.18 7.35 0.03
CA ILE A 168 -29.08 7.62 -1.11
C ILE A 168 -28.34 8.53 -2.09
N GLY A 169 -27.93 8.00 -3.24
CA GLY A 169 -27.37 8.73 -4.36
C GLY A 169 -25.85 8.93 -4.25
N ASP A 170 -25.15 8.68 -5.33
CA ASP A 170 -23.83 9.14 -5.76
C ASP A 170 -22.61 8.21 -5.63
N CYS A 171 -22.68 6.99 -5.12
CA CYS A 171 -21.51 6.11 -5.11
C CYS A 171 -21.56 4.87 -6.02
N HIS A 172 -22.58 4.68 -6.84
CA HIS A 172 -22.62 3.59 -7.84
C HIS A 172 -22.72 4.15 -9.25
N PRO A 173 -21.69 3.94 -10.10
CA PRO A 173 -21.75 4.37 -11.51
C PRO A 173 -22.79 3.62 -12.37
N GLU A 174 -23.38 2.54 -11.88
CA GLU A 174 -24.32 1.71 -12.68
C GLU A 174 -25.79 2.14 -12.62
N ARG A 175 -26.18 3.11 -11.79
CA ARG A 175 -27.59 3.58 -11.75
C ARG A 175 -27.91 4.75 -12.68
N SER A 176 -26.93 5.32 -13.35
CA SER A 176 -27.13 6.44 -14.30
C SER A 176 -27.44 6.02 -15.75
N ALA A 177 -27.56 4.71 -16.05
CA ALA A 177 -27.78 4.21 -17.40
C ALA A 177 -29.11 3.45 -17.56
N GLN A 178 -30.20 3.99 -17.04
CA GLN A 178 -31.53 3.58 -17.51
C GLN A 178 -32.25 4.78 -18.18
N PRO A 179 -32.41 4.79 -19.50
CA PRO A 179 -33.24 5.77 -20.16
C PRO A 179 -34.71 5.44 -19.92
N GLY A 180 -35.41 6.23 -19.11
CA GLY A 180 -36.86 6.13 -18.97
C GLY A 180 -37.43 6.13 -17.56
N SER A 181 -36.94 6.93 -16.63
CA SER A 181 -37.68 7.26 -15.40
C SER A 181 -38.10 8.73 -15.41
N PRO A 182 -39.40 9.05 -15.25
CA PRO A 182 -39.86 10.44 -15.34
C PRO A 182 -39.41 11.22 -14.12
N ALA A 183 -38.43 12.06 -14.34
CA ALA A 183 -38.05 13.14 -13.42
C ALA A 183 -39.13 14.26 -13.54
N SER A 184 -40.21 14.11 -12.81
CA SER A 184 -41.17 15.22 -12.58
C SER A 184 -42.25 14.71 -11.62
N LEU A 185 -42.05 15.00 -10.37
CA LEU A 185 -43.08 15.18 -9.33
C LEU A 185 -42.42 15.00 -7.96
N LEU A 186 -41.86 16.06 -7.42
CA LEU A 186 -41.75 16.36 -6.00
C LEU A 186 -40.90 17.62 -5.78
N ALA A 187 -41.40 18.73 -6.39
CA ALA A 187 -41.11 20.06 -5.86
C ALA A 187 -42.07 20.28 -4.69
N GLY A 188 -41.56 20.43 -3.48
CA GLY A 188 -42.33 20.83 -2.33
C GLY A 188 -42.27 19.89 -1.13
N VAL A 189 -41.10 19.76 -0.50
CA VAL A 189 -41.02 19.39 0.92
C VAL A 189 -40.09 20.40 1.60
N GLU A 190 -40.71 21.33 2.36
CA GLU A 190 -39.97 22.21 3.26
C GLU A 190 -39.21 21.39 4.30
N THR A 191 -37.88 21.50 4.30
CA THR A 191 -37.04 20.93 5.36
C THR A 191 -37.20 21.79 6.61
N ARG A 192 -38.00 21.30 7.58
CA ARG A 192 -37.93 21.79 8.94
C ARG A 192 -36.56 21.47 9.50
N GLY A 193 -35.83 22.51 9.89
CA GLY A 193 -34.53 22.43 10.53
C GLY A 193 -34.58 21.55 11.77
N VAL A 194 -33.82 20.49 11.77
CA VAL A 194 -33.42 19.76 12.97
C VAL A 194 -32.03 20.29 13.29
N GLU A 195 -31.95 21.16 14.32
CA GLU A 195 -30.67 21.51 14.91
C GLU A 195 -30.03 20.24 15.49
N GLY A 196 -28.98 19.76 14.79
CA GLY A 196 -28.13 18.68 15.31
C GLY A 196 -27.25 19.19 16.43
N PRO A 197 -26.86 18.30 17.39
CA PRO A 197 -26.01 18.71 18.50
C PRO A 197 -24.63 19.15 17.99
N ALA A 198 -24.22 20.32 18.40
CA ALA A 198 -22.88 20.86 18.22
C ALA A 198 -21.89 20.03 19.05
N SER A 199 -21.34 18.99 18.49
CA SER A 199 -20.12 18.33 18.95
C SER A 199 -19.20 18.22 17.75
N GLY A 200 -18.07 18.94 17.78
CA GLY A 200 -17.07 19.00 16.71
C GLY A 200 -16.23 17.71 16.57
N LEU A 201 -16.93 16.57 16.46
CA LEU A 201 -16.35 15.30 16.05
C LEU A 201 -16.64 15.16 14.56
N GLU A 202 -15.58 15.18 13.74
CA GLU A 202 -15.70 14.75 12.34
C GLU A 202 -16.38 13.39 12.29
N PRO A 203 -17.29 13.13 11.32
CA PRO A 203 -17.92 11.83 11.19
C PRO A 203 -16.83 10.76 11.04
N PRO A 204 -16.98 9.58 11.67
CA PRO A 204 -15.97 8.55 11.62
C PRO A 204 -15.68 8.19 10.16
N THR A 205 -14.40 8.12 9.81
CA THR A 205 -13.95 7.73 8.47
C THR A 205 -14.52 6.37 8.11
N LEU A 206 -15.40 6.32 7.11
CA LEU A 206 -16.05 5.08 6.68
C LEU A 206 -15.16 4.29 5.73
N TYR A 207 -14.45 4.97 4.83
CA TYR A 207 -13.64 4.34 3.80
C TYR A 207 -12.15 4.52 4.07
N TRP A 208 -11.40 3.42 3.95
CA TRP A 208 -9.96 3.39 4.17
C TRP A 208 -9.23 2.91 2.92
N LYS A 209 -8.28 3.71 2.45
CA LYS A 209 -7.34 3.33 1.39
C LYS A 209 -6.20 2.53 2.03
N HIS A 210 -5.92 1.37 1.47
CA HIS A 210 -4.74 0.58 1.79
C HIS A 210 -3.48 1.21 1.19
N ILE A 211 -2.38 1.20 1.94
CA ILE A 211 -1.04 1.60 1.49
C ILE A 211 -0.20 0.32 1.33
N GLY A 212 0.43 0.16 0.17
CA GLY A 212 1.16 -1.05 -0.26
C GLY A 212 2.50 -1.32 0.46
N LEU A 213 2.67 -0.80 1.67
CA LEU A 213 3.82 -1.09 2.53
C LEU A 213 3.49 -2.28 3.44
N TYR A 214 4.43 -3.22 3.54
CA TYR A 214 4.24 -4.40 4.37
C TYR A 214 5.44 -4.66 5.27
N ALA A 215 5.17 -5.17 6.47
CA ALA A 215 6.18 -5.76 7.33
C ALA A 215 5.80 -7.19 7.69
N TYR A 216 6.76 -8.08 7.62
CA TYR A 216 6.58 -9.51 7.85
C TYR A 216 7.53 -10.01 8.93
N ARG A 217 7.04 -10.82 9.88
CA ARG A 217 7.91 -11.71 10.62
C ARG A 217 8.52 -12.72 9.67
N LYS A 218 9.77 -13.15 9.94
CA LYS A 218 10.50 -14.10 9.11
C LYS A 218 9.71 -15.36 8.78
N ALA A 219 8.99 -15.93 9.76
CA ALA A 219 8.19 -17.12 9.57
C ALA A 219 7.04 -16.92 8.59
N ALA A 220 6.31 -15.79 8.71
CA ALA A 220 5.23 -15.43 7.77
C ALA A 220 5.77 -15.23 6.36
N LEU A 221 6.90 -14.53 6.20
CA LEU A 221 7.53 -14.31 4.89
C LEU A 221 7.97 -15.63 4.26
N ASN A 222 8.58 -16.52 5.04
CA ASN A 222 9.06 -17.82 4.55
C ASN A 222 7.93 -18.76 4.11
N SER A 223 6.72 -18.60 4.61
CA SER A 223 5.57 -19.40 4.17
C SER A 223 5.05 -18.98 2.80
N PHE A 224 5.24 -17.71 2.38
CA PHE A 224 4.63 -17.16 1.17
C PHE A 224 4.83 -17.99 -0.10
N PRO A 225 6.04 -18.46 -0.46
CA PRO A 225 6.24 -19.26 -1.68
C PRO A 225 5.55 -20.62 -1.67
N THR A 226 5.24 -21.15 -0.48
CA THR A 226 4.57 -22.45 -0.32
C THR A 226 3.06 -22.34 -0.28
N LEU A 227 2.50 -21.14 -0.09
CA LEU A 227 1.06 -20.92 -0.10
C LEU A 227 0.51 -21.03 -1.53
N PRO A 228 -0.57 -21.78 -1.73
CA PRO A 228 -1.21 -21.86 -3.04
C PRO A 228 -1.74 -20.48 -3.46
N ALA A 229 -1.57 -20.11 -4.72
CA ALA A 229 -2.19 -18.92 -5.28
C ALA A 229 -3.70 -18.97 -5.12
N SER A 230 -4.26 -18.01 -4.42
CA SER A 230 -5.66 -18.03 -4.00
C SER A 230 -6.62 -17.52 -5.09
N GLN A 231 -7.92 -17.84 -4.96
CA GLN A 231 -8.91 -17.35 -5.91
C GLN A 231 -9.08 -15.85 -5.82
N LEU A 232 -9.15 -15.30 -4.61
CA LEU A 232 -9.32 -13.86 -4.39
C LEU A 232 -8.11 -13.07 -4.88
N GLU A 233 -6.89 -13.57 -4.62
CA GLU A 233 -5.65 -12.97 -5.14
C GLU A 233 -5.70 -12.83 -6.67
N ARG A 234 -6.09 -13.92 -7.38
CA ARG A 234 -6.17 -13.89 -8.84
C ARG A 234 -7.25 -12.94 -9.35
N THR A 235 -8.38 -12.88 -8.66
CA THR A 235 -9.52 -12.04 -9.05
C THR A 235 -9.23 -10.56 -8.85
N GLU A 236 -8.77 -10.19 -7.66
CA GLU A 236 -8.48 -8.81 -7.28
C GLU A 236 -7.07 -8.34 -7.72
N ARG A 237 -6.19 -9.29 -8.05
CA ARG A 237 -4.75 -9.08 -8.28
C ARG A 237 -4.09 -8.36 -7.09
N LEU A 238 -4.32 -8.91 -5.90
CA LEU A 238 -3.84 -8.43 -4.63
C LEU A 238 -3.15 -9.56 -3.87
N GLU A 239 -1.81 -9.54 -3.81
CA GLU A 239 -0.97 -10.60 -3.22
C GLU A 239 -1.32 -10.90 -1.75
N GLN A 240 -1.68 -9.89 -0.97
CA GLN A 240 -2.02 -10.03 0.44
C GLN A 240 -3.25 -10.92 0.69
N LEU A 241 -4.12 -11.09 -0.30
CA LEU A 241 -5.27 -11.98 -0.18
C LEU A 241 -4.84 -13.44 -0.10
N ARG A 242 -3.67 -13.83 -0.66
CA ARG A 242 -3.10 -15.16 -0.47
C ARG A 242 -2.88 -15.47 1.01
N PHE A 243 -2.34 -14.53 1.76
CA PHE A 243 -2.15 -14.69 3.19
C PHE A 243 -3.50 -14.83 3.91
N LEU A 244 -4.47 -13.94 3.64
CA LEU A 244 -5.80 -13.99 4.30
C LEU A 244 -6.53 -15.30 4.03
N GLU A 245 -6.58 -15.77 2.76
CA GLU A 245 -7.25 -17.03 2.41
C GLU A 245 -6.57 -18.26 3.03
N ASN A 246 -5.29 -18.17 3.39
CA ASN A 246 -4.54 -19.23 4.08
C ASN A 246 -4.49 -19.03 5.61
N GLY A 247 -5.34 -18.17 6.18
CA GLY A 247 -5.54 -18.02 7.62
C GLY A 247 -4.52 -17.15 8.34
N PHE A 248 -3.65 -16.42 7.62
CA PHE A 248 -2.73 -15.48 8.24
C PHE A 248 -3.45 -14.21 8.68
N THR A 249 -3.00 -13.64 9.79
CA THR A 249 -3.50 -12.36 10.29
C THR A 249 -2.66 -11.22 9.76
N ILE A 250 -3.32 -10.24 9.13
CA ILE A 250 -2.70 -8.98 8.69
C ILE A 250 -3.22 -7.85 9.59
N TYR A 251 -2.35 -7.19 10.31
CA TYR A 251 -2.65 -5.99 11.11
C TYR A 251 -2.55 -4.74 10.23
N VAL A 252 -3.56 -3.88 10.31
CA VAL A 252 -3.66 -2.67 9.47
C VAL A 252 -3.61 -1.45 10.37
N GLU A 253 -2.48 -0.78 10.40
CA GLU A 253 -2.28 0.41 11.23
C GLU A 253 -2.68 1.69 10.47
N PRO A 254 -3.33 2.64 11.13
CA PRO A 254 -3.63 3.94 10.53
C PRO A 254 -2.37 4.81 10.43
N THR A 255 -2.32 5.63 9.39
CA THR A 255 -1.34 6.72 9.21
C THR A 255 -2.04 7.97 8.71
N ASP A 256 -1.47 9.14 9.03
CA ASP A 256 -1.97 10.44 8.59
C ASP A 256 -1.41 10.86 7.22
N PHE A 257 -0.44 10.12 6.70
CA PHE A 257 0.25 10.45 5.45
C PHE A 257 -0.10 9.45 4.36
N ASP A 258 -0.54 9.97 3.21
CA ASP A 258 -0.76 9.16 2.02
C ASP A 258 0.53 8.98 1.22
N THR A 259 0.58 7.92 0.41
CA THR A 259 1.62 7.68 -0.59
C THR A 259 1.02 7.68 -1.99
N ILE A 260 1.84 8.02 -2.98
CA ILE A 260 1.49 7.96 -4.40
C ILE A 260 2.50 7.06 -5.08
N GLY A 261 2.03 5.90 -5.52
CA GLY A 261 2.81 5.01 -6.39
C GLY A 261 2.91 5.60 -7.79
N VAL A 262 4.12 5.66 -8.32
CA VAL A 262 4.37 6.15 -9.69
C VAL A 262 4.15 5.01 -10.67
N ASP A 263 3.01 5.01 -11.37
CA ASP A 263 2.65 4.00 -12.36
C ASP A 263 2.52 4.55 -13.78
N THR A 264 2.29 5.85 -13.89
CA THR A 264 2.08 6.56 -15.16
C THR A 264 2.94 7.82 -15.24
N GLU A 265 3.05 8.41 -16.44
CA GLU A 265 3.71 9.72 -16.62
C GLU A 265 2.98 10.84 -15.85
N ALA A 266 1.67 10.72 -15.63
CA ALA A 266 0.90 11.68 -14.84
C ALA A 266 1.29 11.60 -13.35
N ASP A 267 1.43 10.38 -12.80
CA ASP A 267 1.88 10.18 -11.42
C ASP A 267 3.29 10.72 -11.23
N LEU A 268 4.17 10.48 -12.22
CA LEU A 268 5.56 10.95 -12.18
C LEU A 268 5.63 12.47 -12.05
N ARG A 269 4.84 13.21 -12.88
CA ARG A 269 4.77 14.68 -12.83
C ARG A 269 4.18 15.18 -11.52
N LEU A 270 3.14 14.52 -11.02
CA LEU A 270 2.50 14.88 -9.75
C LEU A 270 3.49 14.74 -8.60
N VAL A 271 4.19 13.61 -8.53
CA VAL A 271 5.21 13.35 -7.51
C VAL A 271 6.38 14.32 -7.63
N GLU A 272 6.83 14.63 -8.84
CA GLU A 272 7.89 15.63 -9.09
C GLU A 272 7.48 17.00 -8.53
N SER A 273 6.26 17.43 -8.82
CA SER A 273 5.73 18.69 -8.27
C SER A 273 5.74 18.71 -6.75
N ILE A 274 5.33 17.61 -6.10
CA ILE A 274 5.33 17.51 -4.63
C ILE A 274 6.75 17.56 -4.07
N LEU A 275 7.71 16.84 -4.69
CA LEU A 275 9.09 16.78 -4.22
C LEU A 275 9.84 18.11 -4.35
N LEU A 276 9.52 18.90 -5.37
CA LEU A 276 10.12 20.23 -5.58
C LEU A 276 9.61 21.29 -4.59
N HIS A 277 8.47 21.03 -3.90
CA HIS A 277 7.87 21.95 -2.93
C HIS A 277 8.03 21.48 -1.47
N ARG A 278 8.79 20.40 -1.23
CA ARG A 278 9.20 19.92 0.11
C ARG A 278 10.50 20.59 0.54
#